data_d175f37ad75e42da7ac880bca86e3acd
#
_entry.id   d175f37ad75e42da7ac880bca86e3acd
#
_cell.length_a   1.000
_cell.length_b   1.000
_cell.length_c   1.000
_cell.angle_alpha   90.00
_cell.angle_beta   90.00
_cell.angle_gamma   90.00
#
_symmetry.space_group_name_H-M   'P 1'
#
loop_
_entity.id
_entity.type
_entity.pdbx_description
1 polymer ?
#
loop_
_entity_poly.entity_id
_entity_poly.type
_entity_poly.pdbx_seq_one_letter_code
_entity_poly.pdbx_strand_id
1 'polypeptide(L)'
;MMLPLYDRLRSAIRTALATQYALDRDAAAIPLETPPNRAFGDIGSPVAFELARELRKAPRVIAQELAAALGPIDGVTSVSAAPNGYLNVFLDRGAFLTARLAGRGETVPRGGKTIVEHTAINPNKAAHIGHLRNACLGDTLVRALRFRGSPVEVQNYIDDTGVQVADVVVGMRHIEGLDLAAVRAIADSTRFDYYCWELYARVTEWYDADKARLAVRAATLHEIEHGLDPSASIGAFVAERIVRTHLVTMGRLGIDYELLTWEGDILRLKFWARAFELLKDKGAIFLQTEGKLAGCWVMTIDEDGGVPADGAEAAAPVETTDGEEPREKVIVRSNGTVTYVGKDMAYQFWKLGVLGRDFKYRTFGTRLDGQTLWATTSRADEAVEPHPSFGAAAATVNVID
;
A
#
# COMPACT_ATOMS: atom_id res chain seq x y z
N MET A 1 -15.53 6.58 18.82
CA MET A 1 -15.29 5.41 19.66
C MET A 1 -14.38 5.78 20.81
N MET A 2 -13.46 4.88 21.26
CA MET A 2 -12.61 5.19 22.43
C MET A 2 -11.47 6.17 22.14
N LEU A 3 -11.06 6.36 20.88
CA LEU A 3 -9.89 7.16 20.53
C LEU A 3 -9.87 8.59 21.11
N PRO A 4 -10.93 9.39 21.03
CA PRO A 4 -10.91 10.73 21.62
C PRO A 4 -10.73 10.72 23.14
N LEU A 5 -11.20 9.67 23.82
CA LEU A 5 -11.00 9.49 25.23
C LEU A 5 -9.55 9.09 25.56
N TYR A 6 -8.97 8.19 24.75
CA TYR A 6 -7.56 7.82 24.88
C TYR A 6 -6.64 9.02 24.69
N ASP A 7 -6.94 9.89 23.72
CA ASP A 7 -6.17 11.10 23.50
C ASP A 7 -6.25 12.07 24.68
N ARG A 8 -7.46 12.22 25.28
CA ARG A 8 -7.63 13.03 26.51
C ARG A 8 -6.87 12.45 27.69
N LEU A 9 -6.96 11.13 27.91
CA LEU A 9 -6.22 10.44 28.96
C LEU A 9 -4.71 10.59 28.79
N ARG A 10 -4.19 10.34 27.60
CA ARG A 10 -2.77 10.51 27.30
C ARG A 10 -2.31 11.95 27.52
N SER A 11 -3.08 12.93 27.06
CA SER A 11 -2.77 14.34 27.28
C SER A 11 -2.77 14.71 28.75
N ALA A 12 -3.75 14.20 29.55
CA ALA A 12 -3.81 14.43 30.98
C ALA A 12 -2.62 13.80 31.71
N ILE A 13 -2.27 12.55 31.38
CA ILE A 13 -1.10 11.87 31.96
C ILE A 13 0.18 12.61 31.59
N ARG A 14 0.36 13.04 30.32
CA ARG A 14 1.50 13.86 29.88
C ARG A 14 1.62 15.13 30.72
N THR A 15 0.52 15.84 30.91
CA THR A 15 0.50 17.07 31.74
C THR A 15 0.90 16.76 33.19
N ALA A 16 0.36 15.68 33.76
CA ALA A 16 0.73 15.26 35.10
C ALA A 16 2.24 14.89 35.21
N LEU A 17 2.79 14.21 34.23
CA LEU A 17 4.23 13.89 34.16
C LEU A 17 5.11 15.15 34.08
N ALA A 18 4.72 16.11 33.23
CA ALA A 18 5.43 17.39 33.13
C ALA A 18 5.39 18.19 34.44
N THR A 19 4.23 18.21 35.11
CA THR A 19 4.02 18.97 36.35
C THR A 19 4.74 18.32 37.56
N GLN A 20 4.64 16.99 37.68
CA GLN A 20 5.16 16.29 38.87
C GLN A 20 6.66 15.96 38.77
N TYR A 21 7.14 15.72 37.58
CA TYR A 21 8.50 15.18 37.37
C TYR A 21 9.35 15.98 36.38
N ALA A 22 8.80 17.07 35.82
CA ALA A 22 9.42 17.82 34.73
C ALA A 22 9.77 16.95 33.49
N LEU A 23 9.01 15.88 33.29
CA LEU A 23 9.18 14.95 32.16
C LEU A 23 8.24 15.32 31.02
N ASP A 24 8.79 15.68 29.87
CA ASP A 24 8.02 15.82 28.63
C ASP A 24 8.09 14.51 27.83
N ARG A 25 6.95 13.86 27.67
CA ARG A 25 6.77 12.61 26.90
C ARG A 25 5.83 12.84 25.77
N ASP A 26 6.06 12.17 24.63
CA ASP A 26 5.06 12.13 23.59
C ASP A 26 3.78 11.46 24.13
N ALA A 27 2.65 12.17 24.01
CA ALA A 27 1.36 11.64 24.45
C ALA A 27 1.02 10.32 23.73
N ALA A 28 1.41 10.17 22.47
CA ALA A 28 1.16 8.95 21.71
C ALA A 28 1.91 7.73 22.27
N ALA A 29 3.06 7.96 22.90
CA ALA A 29 3.90 6.91 23.50
C ALA A 29 3.39 6.45 24.88
N ILE A 30 2.42 7.15 25.50
CA ILE A 30 1.87 6.74 26.80
C ILE A 30 0.99 5.50 26.62
N PRO A 31 1.37 4.35 27.23
CA PRO A 31 0.66 3.10 27.02
C PRO A 31 -0.70 3.10 27.74
N LEU A 32 -1.74 2.70 27.02
CA LEU A 32 -3.08 2.46 27.53
C LEU A 32 -3.54 1.09 27.06
N GLU A 33 -4.08 0.30 27.96
CA GLU A 33 -4.52 -1.07 27.70
C GLU A 33 -5.89 -1.37 28.31
N THR A 34 -6.50 -2.44 27.85
CA THR A 34 -7.76 -2.94 28.44
C THR A 34 -7.42 -3.91 29.56
N PRO A 35 -7.83 -3.63 30.83
CA PRO A 35 -7.59 -4.55 31.93
C PRO A 35 -8.28 -5.90 31.69
N PRO A 36 -7.71 -7.02 32.18
CA PRO A 36 -8.29 -8.35 32.03
C PRO A 36 -9.59 -8.53 32.83
N ASN A 37 -9.78 -7.72 33.87
CA ASN A 37 -10.97 -7.73 34.73
C ASN A 37 -11.50 -6.31 34.91
N ARG A 38 -12.80 -6.14 34.76
CA ARG A 38 -13.49 -4.87 34.95
C ARG A 38 -13.39 -4.28 36.38
N ALA A 39 -13.08 -5.09 37.38
CA ALA A 39 -12.78 -4.63 38.72
C ALA A 39 -11.54 -3.69 38.76
N PHE A 40 -10.67 -3.78 37.76
CA PHE A 40 -9.48 -2.94 37.58
C PHE A 40 -9.75 -1.72 36.69
N GLY A 41 -11.01 -1.40 36.42
CA GLY A 41 -11.41 -0.28 35.58
C GLY A 41 -11.71 -0.65 34.12
N ASP A 42 -11.93 0.37 33.34
CA ASP A 42 -12.18 0.26 31.87
C ASP A 42 -10.93 0.40 31.03
N ILE A 43 -9.94 1.15 31.56
CA ILE A 43 -8.64 1.37 30.93
C ILE A 43 -7.58 1.28 32.02
N GLY A 44 -6.46 0.62 31.70
CA GLY A 44 -5.25 0.57 32.52
C GLY A 44 -4.11 1.34 31.85
N SER A 45 -3.21 1.91 32.65
CA SER A 45 -1.93 2.40 32.15
C SER A 45 -0.77 1.85 32.98
N PRO A 46 0.19 1.15 32.35
CA PRO A 46 1.41 0.69 32.99
C PRO A 46 2.51 1.76 33.05
N VAL A 47 2.25 3.01 32.73
CA VAL A 47 3.25 4.09 32.60
C VAL A 47 4.18 4.21 33.82
N ALA A 48 3.69 3.93 35.01
CA ALA A 48 4.48 3.98 36.24
C ALA A 48 5.64 2.94 36.26
N PHE A 49 5.47 1.79 35.59
CA PHE A 49 6.56 0.80 35.48
C PHE A 49 7.67 1.28 34.57
N GLU A 50 7.31 1.92 33.48
CA GLU A 50 8.31 2.47 32.52
C GLU A 50 9.16 3.56 33.18
N LEU A 51 8.55 4.36 34.05
CA LEU A 51 9.18 5.47 34.74
C LEU A 51 9.94 5.08 35.99
N ALA A 52 9.72 3.87 36.53
CA ALA A 52 10.26 3.45 37.83
C ALA A 52 11.79 3.53 37.88
N ARG A 53 12.47 3.11 36.82
CA ARG A 53 13.94 3.13 36.72
C ARG A 53 14.49 4.56 36.60
N GLU A 54 13.84 5.39 35.79
CA GLU A 54 14.25 6.76 35.53
C GLU A 54 14.06 7.64 36.78
N LEU A 55 12.90 7.51 37.43
CA LEU A 55 12.55 8.27 38.64
C LEU A 55 13.14 7.67 39.92
N ARG A 56 13.72 6.46 39.87
CA ARG A 56 14.21 5.71 41.03
C ARG A 56 13.15 5.60 42.14
N LYS A 57 11.90 5.42 41.76
CA LYS A 57 10.73 5.27 42.65
C LYS A 57 10.01 3.96 42.37
N ALA A 58 9.34 3.43 43.40
CA ALA A 58 8.49 2.26 43.21
C ALA A 58 7.30 2.59 42.29
N PRO A 59 6.92 1.71 41.31
CA PRO A 59 5.77 1.96 40.43
C PRO A 59 4.47 2.35 41.16
N ARG A 60 4.21 1.73 42.30
CA ARG A 60 3.04 2.06 43.13
C ARG A 60 3.07 3.53 43.58
N VAL A 61 4.22 4.05 44.02
CA VAL A 61 4.34 5.44 44.48
C VAL A 61 4.12 6.40 43.31
N ILE A 62 4.73 6.11 42.14
CA ILE A 62 4.54 6.90 40.92
C ILE A 62 3.06 6.92 40.52
N ALA A 63 2.39 5.76 40.53
CA ALA A 63 0.97 5.66 40.19
C ALA A 63 0.10 6.46 41.14
N GLN A 64 0.41 6.45 42.44
CA GLN A 64 -0.31 7.23 43.45
C GLN A 64 -0.12 8.75 43.26
N GLU A 65 1.11 9.19 43.01
CA GLU A 65 1.42 10.59 42.73
C GLU A 65 0.74 11.07 41.44
N LEU A 66 0.75 10.26 40.39
CA LEU A 66 0.07 10.58 39.13
C LEU A 66 -1.46 10.59 39.32
N ALA A 67 -2.04 9.61 39.97
CA ALA A 67 -3.49 9.57 40.21
C ALA A 67 -3.97 10.81 41.02
N ALA A 68 -3.16 11.30 41.97
CA ALA A 68 -3.45 12.52 42.71
C ALA A 68 -3.29 13.80 41.88
N ALA A 69 -2.35 13.80 40.90
CA ALA A 69 -2.08 14.95 40.05
C ALA A 69 -3.05 15.06 38.86
N LEU A 70 -3.70 13.94 38.48
CA LEU A 70 -4.71 13.93 37.43
C LEU A 70 -5.97 14.66 37.90
N GLY A 71 -6.26 15.80 37.29
CA GLY A 71 -7.50 16.53 37.47
C GLY A 71 -8.71 15.81 36.83
N PRO A 72 -9.88 16.44 36.85
CA PRO A 72 -11.07 15.92 36.19
C PRO A 72 -10.83 15.72 34.71
N ILE A 73 -11.19 14.55 34.20
CA ILE A 73 -11.08 14.20 32.76
C ILE A 73 -12.49 13.90 32.25
N ASP A 74 -12.91 14.60 31.21
CA ASP A 74 -14.25 14.43 30.65
C ASP A 74 -14.47 12.98 30.19
N GLY A 75 -15.57 12.38 30.69
CA GLY A 75 -15.92 10.97 30.44
C GLY A 75 -15.26 9.97 31.42
N VAL A 76 -14.46 10.43 32.40
CA VAL A 76 -13.83 9.60 33.43
C VAL A 76 -14.50 9.86 34.78
N THR A 77 -14.96 8.80 35.46
CA THR A 77 -15.53 8.87 36.78
C THR A 77 -14.45 8.96 37.85
N SER A 78 -13.41 8.16 37.73
CA SER A 78 -12.30 8.14 38.69
C SER A 78 -11.03 7.54 38.10
N VAL A 79 -9.89 7.94 38.66
CA VAL A 79 -8.58 7.30 38.43
C VAL A 79 -8.02 6.86 39.76
N SER A 80 -7.53 5.64 39.85
CA SER A 80 -6.92 5.09 41.05
C SER A 80 -5.61 4.37 40.76
N ALA A 81 -4.71 4.38 41.74
CA ALA A 81 -3.47 3.60 41.68
C ALA A 81 -3.70 2.19 42.22
N ALA A 82 -3.45 1.19 41.41
CA ALA A 82 -3.50 -0.20 41.85
C ALA A 82 -2.29 -0.55 42.76
N PRO A 83 -2.42 -1.54 43.65
CA PRO A 83 -1.33 -1.98 44.53
C PRO A 83 -0.05 -2.40 43.77
N ASN A 84 -0.22 -2.91 42.59
CA ASN A 84 0.90 -3.31 41.71
C ASN A 84 1.54 -2.16 40.89
N GLY A 85 0.96 -0.95 40.91
CA GLY A 85 1.51 0.21 40.21
C GLY A 85 0.84 0.59 38.90
N TYR A 86 -0.30 -0.05 38.56
CA TYR A 86 -1.11 0.40 37.42
C TYR A 86 -1.95 1.65 37.80
N LEU A 87 -2.19 2.51 36.82
CA LEU A 87 -3.26 3.49 36.89
C LEU A 87 -4.52 2.85 36.32
N ASN A 88 -5.55 2.70 37.19
CA ASN A 88 -6.84 2.17 36.78
C ASN A 88 -7.82 3.32 36.54
N VAL A 89 -8.42 3.38 35.37
CA VAL A 89 -9.35 4.44 34.97
C VAL A 89 -10.75 3.87 34.84
N PHE A 90 -11.71 4.48 35.51
CA PHE A 90 -13.11 4.12 35.44
C PHE A 90 -13.89 5.18 34.69
N LEU A 91 -14.69 4.75 33.73
CA LEU A 91 -15.44 5.62 32.84
C LEU A 91 -16.86 5.87 33.36
N ASP A 92 -17.39 7.06 33.09
CA ASP A 92 -18.83 7.25 33.07
C ASP A 92 -19.43 6.60 31.83
N ARG A 93 -19.73 5.31 31.94
CA ARG A 93 -20.25 4.51 30.82
C ARG A 93 -21.61 4.99 30.35
N GLY A 94 -22.44 5.53 31.25
CA GLY A 94 -23.76 6.08 30.92
C GLY A 94 -23.64 7.34 30.07
N ALA A 95 -22.84 8.30 30.53
CA ALA A 95 -22.57 9.51 29.77
C ALA A 95 -21.86 9.21 28.45
N PHE A 96 -20.89 8.28 28.45
CA PHE A 96 -20.22 7.86 27.25
C PHE A 96 -21.18 7.28 26.20
N LEU A 97 -22.08 6.37 26.62
CA LEU A 97 -23.06 5.77 25.72
C LEU A 97 -24.06 6.82 25.21
N THR A 98 -24.55 7.67 26.09
CA THR A 98 -25.48 8.76 25.71
C THR A 98 -24.87 9.72 24.72
N ALA A 99 -23.63 10.16 24.93
CA ALA A 99 -22.91 11.01 24.01
C ALA A 99 -22.69 10.32 22.65
N ARG A 100 -22.48 9.00 22.65
CA ARG A 100 -22.33 8.22 21.42
C ARG A 100 -23.64 8.07 20.64
N LEU A 101 -24.75 7.92 21.32
CA LEU A 101 -26.09 7.85 20.70
C LEU A 101 -26.56 9.21 20.21
N ALA A 102 -26.25 10.28 20.93
CA ALA A 102 -26.65 11.65 20.60
C ALA A 102 -25.84 12.29 19.47
N GLY A 103 -24.59 11.88 19.24
CA GLY A 103 -23.74 12.49 18.24
C GLY A 103 -22.80 11.50 17.56
N ARG A 104 -22.89 11.39 16.23
CA ARG A 104 -21.72 11.04 15.42
C ARG A 104 -20.85 12.29 15.44
N GLY A 105 -19.90 12.35 16.38
CA GLY A 105 -18.97 13.48 16.46
C GLY A 105 -18.35 13.73 15.08
N GLU A 106 -18.34 14.97 14.64
CA GLU A 106 -17.59 15.37 13.46
C GLU A 106 -16.15 14.90 13.63
N THR A 107 -15.71 14.05 12.72
CA THR A 107 -14.31 13.63 12.70
C THR A 107 -13.52 14.81 12.16
N VAL A 108 -12.77 15.49 13.02
CA VAL A 108 -11.82 16.50 12.57
C VAL A 108 -10.77 15.80 11.73
N PRO A 109 -10.54 16.24 10.47
CA PRO A 109 -9.49 15.67 9.64
C PRO A 109 -8.15 15.68 10.37
N ARG A 110 -7.50 14.52 10.48
CA ARG A 110 -6.23 14.37 11.18
C ARG A 110 -5.13 14.05 10.18
N GLY A 111 -4.12 14.89 10.15
CA GLY A 111 -2.96 14.71 9.30
C GLY A 111 -3.20 15.06 7.83
N GLY A 112 -2.18 14.83 7.01
CA GLY A 112 -2.25 14.98 5.56
C GLY A 112 -2.92 13.79 4.89
N LYS A 113 -3.09 13.88 3.56
CA LYS A 113 -3.65 12.81 2.73
C LYS A 113 -2.82 11.53 2.85
N THR A 114 -3.47 10.39 3.02
CA THR A 114 -2.87 9.06 2.95
C THR A 114 -3.32 8.36 1.68
N ILE A 115 -2.40 7.88 0.87
CA ILE A 115 -2.71 6.98 -0.25
C ILE A 115 -2.69 5.55 0.26
N VAL A 116 -3.76 4.82 -0.02
CA VAL A 116 -3.83 3.36 0.20
C VAL A 116 -3.95 2.69 -1.16
N GLU A 117 -2.87 2.00 -1.55
CA GLU A 117 -2.86 1.15 -2.73
C GLU A 117 -3.13 -0.28 -2.32
N HIS A 118 -4.10 -0.91 -2.97
CA HIS A 118 -4.43 -2.29 -2.70
C HIS A 118 -5.04 -2.99 -3.90
N THR A 119 -5.25 -4.27 -3.77
CA THR A 119 -5.76 -5.18 -4.80
C THR A 119 -4.68 -5.56 -5.80
N ALA A 120 -4.22 -4.64 -6.66
CA ALA A 120 -3.08 -4.79 -7.58
C ALA A 120 -3.04 -6.15 -8.32
N ILE A 121 -4.19 -6.55 -8.89
CA ILE A 121 -4.32 -7.83 -9.62
C ILE A 121 -3.80 -7.66 -11.03
N ASN A 122 -2.88 -8.51 -11.44
CA ASN A 122 -2.41 -8.55 -12.83
C ASN A 122 -3.56 -8.75 -13.81
N PRO A 123 -3.71 -7.90 -14.83
CA PRO A 123 -4.89 -7.88 -15.70
C PRO A 123 -4.81 -8.91 -16.82
N ASN A 124 -4.57 -10.18 -16.46
CA ASN A 124 -4.37 -11.28 -17.40
C ASN A 124 -5.41 -12.40 -17.30
N LYS A 125 -6.16 -12.48 -16.21
CA LYS A 125 -7.14 -13.55 -15.95
C LYS A 125 -8.13 -13.17 -14.84
N ALA A 126 -9.09 -14.05 -14.54
CA ALA A 126 -10.05 -13.87 -13.45
C ALA A 126 -9.36 -13.70 -12.08
N ALA A 127 -9.97 -12.88 -11.21
CA ALA A 127 -9.56 -12.77 -9.82
C ALA A 127 -9.81 -14.08 -9.06
N HIS A 128 -8.95 -14.40 -8.11
CA HIS A 128 -9.06 -15.60 -7.25
C HIS A 128 -9.01 -15.22 -5.76
N ILE A 129 -9.15 -16.25 -4.90
CA ILE A 129 -9.27 -16.05 -3.45
C ILE A 129 -8.05 -15.34 -2.83
N GLY A 130 -6.84 -15.53 -3.36
CA GLY A 130 -5.65 -14.80 -2.91
C GLY A 130 -5.80 -13.30 -3.10
N HIS A 131 -6.29 -12.86 -4.25
CA HIS A 131 -6.56 -11.44 -4.52
C HIS A 131 -7.65 -10.86 -3.60
N LEU A 132 -8.63 -11.69 -3.19
CA LEU A 132 -9.67 -11.28 -2.24
C LEU A 132 -9.05 -10.86 -0.90
N ARG A 133 -8.02 -11.55 -0.43
CA ARG A 133 -7.32 -11.20 0.82
C ARG A 133 -6.80 -9.76 0.78
N ASN A 134 -6.06 -9.40 -0.27
CA ASN A 134 -5.48 -8.06 -0.40
C ASN A 134 -6.56 -6.99 -0.58
N ALA A 135 -7.58 -7.27 -1.35
CA ALA A 135 -8.70 -6.36 -1.55
C ALA A 135 -9.45 -6.08 -0.23
N CYS A 136 -9.78 -7.12 0.54
CA CYS A 136 -10.46 -6.98 1.83
C CYS A 136 -9.59 -6.28 2.88
N LEU A 137 -8.29 -6.60 2.94
CA LEU A 137 -7.35 -5.98 3.88
C LEU A 137 -7.23 -4.48 3.59
N GLY A 138 -7.01 -4.13 2.31
CA GLY A 138 -6.89 -2.74 1.87
C GLY A 138 -8.16 -1.93 2.13
N ASP A 139 -9.31 -2.42 1.73
CA ASP A 139 -10.60 -1.75 1.96
C ASP A 139 -10.91 -1.58 3.46
N THR A 140 -10.59 -2.59 4.28
CA THR A 140 -10.75 -2.49 5.74
C THR A 140 -9.88 -1.37 6.30
N LEU A 141 -8.62 -1.26 5.86
CA LEU A 141 -7.72 -0.18 6.25
C LEU A 141 -8.24 1.19 5.81
N VAL A 142 -8.71 1.31 4.55
CA VAL A 142 -9.33 2.54 4.03
C VAL A 142 -10.49 2.98 4.91
N ARG A 143 -11.41 2.05 5.23
CA ARG A 143 -12.57 2.34 6.10
C ARG A 143 -12.14 2.76 7.50
N ALA A 144 -11.14 2.11 8.07
CA ALA A 144 -10.60 2.45 9.39
C ALA A 144 -9.97 3.85 9.41
N LEU A 145 -9.18 4.19 8.40
CA LEU A 145 -8.55 5.52 8.28
C LEU A 145 -9.61 6.62 8.08
N ARG A 146 -10.55 6.41 7.16
CA ARG A 146 -11.67 7.35 6.94
C ARG A 146 -12.53 7.53 8.18
N PHE A 147 -12.79 6.44 8.91
CA PHE A 147 -13.50 6.49 10.18
C PHE A 147 -12.77 7.34 11.23
N ARG A 148 -11.44 7.35 11.20
CA ARG A 148 -10.60 8.21 12.07
C ARG A 148 -10.53 9.67 11.61
N GLY A 149 -11.12 10.00 10.47
CA GLY A 149 -11.07 11.34 9.88
C GLY A 149 -9.84 11.63 9.03
N SER A 150 -9.05 10.61 8.67
CA SER A 150 -7.92 10.78 7.75
C SER A 150 -8.44 10.97 6.32
N PRO A 151 -7.96 11.97 5.57
CA PRO A 151 -8.19 12.04 4.12
C PRO A 151 -7.49 10.85 3.45
N VAL A 152 -8.24 10.03 2.74
CA VAL A 152 -7.70 8.82 2.08
C VAL A 152 -7.99 8.86 0.60
N GLU A 153 -6.96 8.64 -0.20
CA GLU A 153 -7.03 8.38 -1.64
C GLU A 153 -6.78 6.90 -1.89
N VAL A 154 -7.70 6.23 -2.60
CA VAL A 154 -7.64 4.79 -2.84
C VAL A 154 -7.19 4.52 -4.25
N GLN A 155 -6.09 3.78 -4.39
CA GLN A 155 -5.49 3.46 -5.68
C GLN A 155 -5.44 1.94 -5.91
N ASN A 156 -5.57 1.55 -7.18
CA ASN A 156 -5.34 0.19 -7.65
C ASN A 156 -4.31 0.24 -8.79
N TYR A 157 -3.18 -0.40 -8.58
CA TYR A 157 -2.10 -0.48 -9.57
C TYR A 157 -2.41 -1.56 -10.60
N ILE A 158 -2.24 -1.25 -11.87
CA ILE A 158 -2.53 -2.11 -13.02
C ILE A 158 -1.25 -2.36 -13.80
N ASP A 159 -0.69 -3.56 -13.65
CA ASP A 159 0.47 -4.02 -14.41
C ASP A 159 0.05 -4.48 -15.82
N ASP A 160 -0.21 -3.51 -16.70
CA ASP A 160 -0.64 -3.73 -18.08
C ASP A 160 0.51 -4.06 -19.05
N THR A 161 1.74 -3.92 -18.61
CA THR A 161 2.96 -4.17 -19.40
C THR A 161 3.78 -5.34 -18.88
N GLY A 162 3.24 -6.11 -17.93
CA GLY A 162 3.94 -7.23 -17.31
C GLY A 162 3.96 -8.52 -18.14
N VAL A 163 4.82 -9.43 -17.71
CA VAL A 163 5.02 -10.76 -18.33
C VAL A 163 3.71 -11.54 -18.42
N GLN A 164 2.81 -11.39 -17.45
CA GLN A 164 1.55 -12.16 -17.40
C GLN A 164 0.57 -11.72 -18.49
N VAL A 165 0.53 -10.44 -18.84
CA VAL A 165 -0.25 -9.95 -19.97
C VAL A 165 0.40 -10.41 -21.28
N ALA A 166 1.73 -10.33 -21.37
CA ALA A 166 2.45 -10.82 -22.54
C ALA A 166 2.18 -12.31 -22.81
N ASP A 167 2.10 -13.14 -21.78
CA ASP A 167 1.79 -14.57 -21.95
C ASP A 167 0.38 -14.80 -22.54
N VAL A 168 -0.61 -14.05 -22.09
CA VAL A 168 -1.96 -14.12 -22.68
C VAL A 168 -1.94 -13.69 -24.14
N VAL A 169 -1.20 -12.62 -24.48
CA VAL A 169 -1.04 -12.15 -25.86
C VAL A 169 -0.31 -13.19 -26.73
N VAL A 170 0.71 -13.85 -26.18
CA VAL A 170 1.38 -14.98 -26.86
C VAL A 170 0.38 -16.10 -27.15
N GLY A 171 -0.45 -16.46 -26.18
CA GLY A 171 -1.49 -17.48 -26.38
C GLY A 171 -2.45 -17.11 -27.51
N MET A 172 -2.94 -15.89 -27.53
CA MET A 172 -3.86 -15.39 -28.55
C MET A 172 -3.19 -15.39 -29.95
N ARG A 173 -1.96 -14.87 -30.06
CA ARG A 173 -1.29 -14.68 -31.34
C ARG A 173 -0.63 -15.96 -31.89
N HIS A 174 0.07 -16.70 -31.03
CA HIS A 174 0.97 -17.77 -31.49
C HIS A 174 0.37 -19.18 -31.29
N ILE A 175 -0.60 -19.36 -30.38
CA ILE A 175 -1.28 -20.63 -30.22
C ILE A 175 -2.60 -20.62 -30.99
N GLU A 176 -3.40 -19.56 -30.90
CA GLU A 176 -4.72 -19.49 -31.51
C GLU A 176 -4.78 -18.68 -32.80
N GLY A 177 -3.73 -17.93 -33.17
CA GLY A 177 -3.67 -17.20 -34.43
C GLY A 177 -4.65 -16.03 -34.52
N LEU A 178 -5.01 -15.41 -33.39
CA LEU A 178 -6.04 -14.37 -33.33
C LEU A 178 -5.44 -12.97 -33.60
N ASP A 179 -6.22 -12.17 -34.31
CA ASP A 179 -6.06 -10.72 -34.38
C ASP A 179 -6.93 -10.00 -33.36
N LEU A 180 -6.77 -8.68 -33.26
CA LEU A 180 -7.53 -7.86 -32.31
C LEU A 180 -9.05 -7.96 -32.51
N ALA A 181 -9.53 -8.10 -33.76
CA ALA A 181 -10.95 -8.19 -34.05
C ALA A 181 -11.55 -9.50 -33.52
N ALA A 182 -10.84 -10.61 -33.75
CA ALA A 182 -11.20 -11.91 -33.22
C ALA A 182 -11.17 -11.95 -31.67
N VAL A 183 -10.14 -11.35 -31.05
CA VAL A 183 -10.05 -11.23 -29.58
C VAL A 183 -11.24 -10.44 -29.01
N ARG A 184 -11.66 -9.35 -29.65
CA ARG A 184 -12.86 -8.59 -29.28
C ARG A 184 -14.13 -9.42 -29.36
N ALA A 185 -14.31 -10.17 -30.44
CA ALA A 185 -15.46 -11.04 -30.62
C ALA A 185 -15.55 -12.13 -29.54
N ILE A 186 -14.43 -12.74 -29.16
CA ILE A 186 -14.36 -13.69 -28.05
C ILE A 186 -14.73 -13.00 -26.72
N ALA A 187 -14.16 -11.82 -26.47
CA ALA A 187 -14.43 -11.06 -25.24
C ALA A 187 -15.89 -10.67 -25.07
N ASP A 188 -16.62 -10.46 -26.14
CA ASP A 188 -18.05 -10.09 -26.13
C ASP A 188 -18.99 -11.30 -26.02
N SER A 189 -18.52 -12.49 -26.41
CA SER A 189 -19.33 -13.73 -26.44
C SER A 189 -19.04 -14.71 -25.30
N THR A 190 -18.01 -14.49 -24.50
CA THR A 190 -17.56 -15.44 -23.46
C THR A 190 -17.36 -14.77 -22.11
N ARG A 191 -17.11 -15.57 -21.09
CA ARG A 191 -16.49 -15.12 -19.84
C ARG A 191 -14.99 -14.93 -20.07
N PHE A 192 -14.63 -13.77 -20.61
CA PHE A 192 -13.30 -13.49 -21.12
C PHE A 192 -12.20 -13.66 -20.10
N ASP A 193 -12.45 -13.36 -18.83
CA ASP A 193 -11.53 -13.55 -17.70
C ASP A 193 -11.18 -15.02 -17.47
N TYR A 194 -12.16 -15.92 -17.62
CA TYR A 194 -11.94 -17.38 -17.53
C TYR A 194 -11.31 -17.93 -18.81
N TYR A 195 -11.70 -17.44 -19.96
CA TYR A 195 -11.03 -17.78 -21.23
C TYR A 195 -9.53 -17.44 -21.17
N CYS A 196 -9.19 -16.26 -20.68
CA CYS A 196 -7.79 -15.88 -20.49
C CYS A 196 -7.09 -16.75 -19.45
N TRP A 197 -7.78 -17.23 -18.40
CA TRP A 197 -7.23 -18.16 -17.42
C TRP A 197 -6.84 -19.51 -18.05
N GLU A 198 -7.74 -20.09 -18.83
CA GLU A 198 -7.48 -21.36 -19.54
C GLU A 198 -6.36 -21.21 -20.58
N LEU A 199 -6.37 -20.09 -21.29
CA LEU A 199 -5.33 -19.79 -22.27
C LEU A 199 -3.95 -19.63 -21.60
N TYR A 200 -3.88 -18.94 -20.47
CA TYR A 200 -2.65 -18.76 -19.70
C TYR A 200 -2.04 -20.11 -19.24
N ALA A 201 -2.86 -21.04 -18.82
CA ALA A 201 -2.40 -22.39 -18.46
C ALA A 201 -1.80 -23.11 -19.68
N ARG A 202 -2.49 -23.06 -20.84
CA ARG A 202 -2.00 -23.64 -22.11
C ARG A 202 -0.70 -23.00 -22.61
N VAL A 203 -0.51 -21.71 -22.39
CA VAL A 203 0.73 -21.02 -22.72
C VAL A 203 1.89 -21.55 -21.88
N THR A 204 1.66 -21.81 -20.59
CA THR A 204 2.67 -22.40 -19.72
C THR A 204 3.10 -23.77 -20.21
N GLU A 205 2.15 -24.65 -20.55
CA GLU A 205 2.42 -25.96 -21.13
C GLU A 205 3.17 -25.85 -22.49
N TRP A 206 2.83 -24.84 -23.30
CA TRP A 206 3.47 -24.60 -24.58
C TRP A 206 4.95 -24.20 -24.43
N TYR A 207 5.30 -23.39 -23.41
CA TYR A 207 6.70 -23.10 -23.09
C TYR A 207 7.44 -24.31 -22.51
N ASP A 208 6.75 -25.13 -21.70
CA ASP A 208 7.35 -26.33 -21.09
C ASP A 208 7.69 -27.39 -22.15
N ALA A 209 6.90 -27.49 -23.20
CA ALA A 209 7.18 -28.38 -24.32
C ALA A 209 8.41 -27.99 -25.16
N ASP A 210 8.76 -26.69 -25.18
CA ASP A 210 9.95 -26.20 -25.89
C ASP A 210 10.40 -24.87 -25.27
N LYS A 211 11.47 -24.89 -24.50
CA LYS A 211 12.04 -23.72 -23.83
C LYS A 211 12.54 -22.61 -24.76
N ALA A 212 12.83 -22.95 -26.05
CA ALA A 212 13.18 -21.93 -27.04
C ALA A 212 12.04 -20.93 -27.29
N ARG A 213 10.79 -21.31 -27.02
CA ARG A 213 9.60 -20.47 -27.16
C ARG A 213 9.56 -19.32 -26.15
N LEU A 214 10.38 -19.35 -25.10
CA LEU A 214 10.54 -18.21 -24.18
C LEU A 214 11.10 -16.97 -24.91
N ALA A 215 11.76 -17.14 -26.06
CA ALA A 215 12.15 -16.01 -26.91
C ALA A 215 10.93 -15.26 -27.48
N VAL A 216 9.83 -15.96 -27.74
CA VAL A 216 8.55 -15.34 -28.16
C VAL A 216 7.95 -14.50 -27.06
N ARG A 217 7.98 -14.98 -25.78
CA ARG A 217 7.58 -14.18 -24.62
C ARG A 217 8.37 -12.88 -24.55
N ALA A 218 9.70 -12.97 -24.62
CA ALA A 218 10.57 -11.80 -24.53
C ALA A 218 10.31 -10.78 -25.66
N ALA A 219 10.09 -11.26 -26.88
CA ALA A 219 9.74 -10.40 -28.02
C ALA A 219 8.37 -9.73 -27.82
N THR A 220 7.34 -10.49 -27.42
CA THR A 220 5.98 -9.97 -27.18
C THR A 220 5.98 -8.94 -26.05
N LEU A 221 6.70 -9.21 -24.94
CA LEU A 221 6.84 -8.27 -23.84
C LEU A 221 7.48 -6.96 -24.32
N HIS A 222 8.56 -7.05 -25.10
CA HIS A 222 9.21 -5.89 -25.69
C HIS A 222 8.25 -5.09 -26.60
N GLU A 223 7.44 -5.77 -27.43
CA GLU A 223 6.44 -5.13 -28.29
C GLU A 223 5.41 -4.36 -27.43
N ILE A 224 4.89 -4.95 -26.34
CA ILE A 224 3.92 -4.31 -25.46
C ILE A 224 4.53 -3.08 -24.76
N GLU A 225 5.72 -3.21 -24.16
CA GLU A 225 6.40 -2.10 -23.48
C GLU A 225 6.68 -0.91 -24.41
N HIS A 226 6.98 -1.17 -25.68
CA HIS A 226 7.32 -0.15 -26.68
C HIS A 226 6.12 0.30 -27.54
N GLY A 227 4.93 -0.22 -27.27
CA GLY A 227 3.73 0.15 -28.03
C GLY A 227 3.71 -0.34 -29.48
N LEU A 228 4.39 -1.47 -29.78
CA LEU A 228 4.49 -2.03 -31.13
C LEU A 228 3.33 -2.99 -31.40
N ASP A 229 2.60 -2.71 -32.48
CA ASP A 229 1.48 -3.54 -32.91
C ASP A 229 1.95 -4.80 -33.67
N PRO A 230 1.12 -5.88 -33.65
CA PRO A 230 -0.21 -5.96 -33.05
C PRO A 230 -0.26 -6.30 -31.54
N SER A 231 0.85 -6.66 -30.90
CA SER A 231 0.88 -7.10 -29.50
C SER A 231 0.43 -6.01 -28.54
N ALA A 232 0.85 -4.76 -28.77
CA ALA A 232 0.52 -3.64 -27.89
C ALA A 232 -1.00 -3.38 -27.86
N SER A 233 -1.67 -3.36 -29.01
CA SER A 233 -3.11 -3.16 -29.10
C SER A 233 -3.91 -4.31 -28.48
N ILE A 234 -3.48 -5.56 -28.67
CA ILE A 234 -4.11 -6.74 -28.07
C ILE A 234 -3.90 -6.69 -26.55
N GLY A 235 -2.68 -6.45 -26.07
CA GLY A 235 -2.36 -6.37 -24.64
C GLY A 235 -3.17 -5.28 -23.92
N ALA A 236 -3.22 -4.09 -24.50
CA ALA A 236 -4.02 -2.99 -23.96
C ALA A 236 -5.52 -3.35 -23.86
N PHE A 237 -6.08 -3.97 -24.90
CA PHE A 237 -7.47 -4.41 -24.89
C PHE A 237 -7.73 -5.49 -23.84
N VAL A 238 -6.85 -6.50 -23.75
CA VAL A 238 -6.94 -7.58 -22.75
C VAL A 238 -6.92 -6.98 -21.35
N ALA A 239 -5.91 -6.16 -21.04
CA ALA A 239 -5.75 -5.57 -19.74
C ALA A 239 -6.99 -4.74 -19.34
N GLU A 240 -7.48 -3.86 -20.22
CA GLU A 240 -8.66 -3.05 -19.93
C GLU A 240 -9.91 -3.92 -19.72
N ARG A 241 -10.13 -4.94 -20.55
CA ARG A 241 -11.30 -5.82 -20.44
C ARG A 241 -11.29 -6.62 -19.15
N ILE A 242 -10.12 -7.14 -18.74
CA ILE A 242 -9.95 -7.88 -17.49
C ILE A 242 -10.12 -6.96 -16.28
N VAL A 243 -9.53 -5.76 -16.29
CA VAL A 243 -9.72 -4.78 -15.20
C VAL A 243 -11.20 -4.48 -14.97
N ARG A 244 -11.96 -4.28 -16.04
CA ARG A 244 -13.43 -4.08 -15.91
C ARG A 244 -14.13 -5.25 -15.24
N THR A 245 -13.70 -6.47 -15.48
CA THR A 245 -14.24 -7.68 -14.83
C THR A 245 -13.83 -7.74 -13.36
N HIS A 246 -12.57 -7.38 -13.03
CA HIS A 246 -12.10 -7.26 -11.66
C HIS A 246 -12.91 -6.23 -10.88
N LEU A 247 -13.18 -5.05 -11.47
CA LEU A 247 -13.97 -4.00 -10.83
C LEU A 247 -15.40 -4.45 -10.54
N VAL A 248 -16.03 -5.21 -11.45
CA VAL A 248 -17.35 -5.81 -11.20
C VAL A 248 -17.30 -6.77 -10.00
N THR A 249 -16.27 -7.60 -9.93
CA THR A 249 -16.07 -8.54 -8.80
C THR A 249 -15.85 -7.78 -7.48
N MET A 250 -15.01 -6.77 -7.47
CA MET A 250 -14.74 -5.95 -6.28
C MET A 250 -15.97 -5.14 -5.87
N GLY A 251 -16.70 -4.58 -6.82
CA GLY A 251 -17.94 -3.85 -6.57
C GLY A 251 -19.02 -4.70 -5.89
N ARG A 252 -19.13 -6.01 -6.22
CA ARG A 252 -20.00 -6.95 -5.51
C ARG A 252 -19.63 -7.13 -4.04
N LEU A 253 -18.38 -6.88 -3.66
CA LEU A 253 -17.88 -6.91 -2.29
C LEU A 253 -17.94 -5.54 -1.61
N GLY A 254 -18.43 -4.51 -2.30
CA GLY A 254 -18.46 -3.14 -1.81
C GLY A 254 -17.07 -2.49 -1.74
N ILE A 255 -16.10 -2.98 -2.52
CA ILE A 255 -14.73 -2.47 -2.62
C ILE A 255 -14.65 -1.56 -3.85
N ASP A 256 -14.09 -0.36 -3.66
CA ASP A 256 -14.06 0.71 -4.67
C ASP A 256 -12.73 1.45 -4.66
N TYR A 257 -12.43 2.14 -5.77
CA TYR A 257 -11.17 2.85 -5.99
C TYR A 257 -11.46 4.26 -6.52
N GLU A 258 -10.52 5.18 -6.30
CA GLU A 258 -10.58 6.55 -6.83
C GLU A 258 -9.74 6.69 -8.08
N LEU A 259 -8.60 5.98 -8.12
CA LEU A 259 -7.67 6.01 -9.23
C LEU A 259 -7.17 4.60 -9.60
N LEU A 260 -7.18 4.30 -10.88
CA LEU A 260 -6.48 3.17 -11.49
C LEU A 260 -5.17 3.70 -12.08
N THR A 261 -4.03 3.24 -11.60
CA THR A 261 -2.73 3.65 -12.12
C THR A 261 -2.17 2.57 -13.02
N TRP A 262 -1.94 2.90 -14.29
CA TRP A 262 -1.43 1.99 -15.30
C TRP A 262 0.09 2.04 -15.36
N GLU A 263 0.77 0.89 -15.23
CA GLU A 263 2.23 0.81 -15.29
C GLU A 263 2.79 1.36 -16.59
N GLY A 264 2.14 1.07 -17.71
CA GLY A 264 2.55 1.57 -19.02
C GLY A 264 2.64 3.09 -19.10
N ASP A 265 1.84 3.83 -18.32
CA ASP A 265 1.93 5.30 -18.28
C ASP A 265 3.16 5.79 -17.51
N ILE A 266 3.57 5.07 -16.46
CA ILE A 266 4.83 5.35 -15.72
C ILE A 266 6.02 5.25 -16.66
N LEU A 267 6.03 4.23 -17.53
CA LEU A 267 7.09 4.01 -18.51
C LEU A 267 7.07 5.10 -19.60
N ARG A 268 5.91 5.31 -20.24
CA ARG A 268 5.75 6.26 -21.36
C ARG A 268 5.99 7.71 -20.95
N LEU A 269 5.61 8.11 -19.73
CA LEU A 269 5.86 9.44 -19.16
C LEU A 269 7.27 9.60 -18.57
N LYS A 270 8.10 8.55 -18.66
CA LYS A 270 9.50 8.55 -18.23
C LYS A 270 9.67 8.94 -16.74
N PHE A 271 8.78 8.48 -15.89
CA PHE A 271 8.87 8.72 -14.44
C PHE A 271 10.14 8.12 -13.87
N TRP A 272 10.53 6.95 -14.37
CA TRP A 272 11.76 6.31 -13.97
C TRP A 272 13.00 7.18 -14.24
N ALA A 273 13.10 7.81 -15.40
CA ALA A 273 14.26 8.65 -15.71
C ALA A 273 14.43 9.78 -14.66
N ARG A 274 13.32 10.39 -14.24
CA ARG A 274 13.34 11.41 -13.18
C ARG A 274 13.66 10.83 -11.80
N ALA A 275 13.08 9.68 -11.46
CA ALA A 275 13.37 8.99 -10.20
C ALA A 275 14.85 8.59 -10.11
N PHE A 276 15.42 8.10 -11.21
CA PHE A 276 16.83 7.73 -11.31
C PHE A 276 17.77 8.92 -11.05
N GLU A 277 17.48 10.08 -11.65
CA GLU A 277 18.23 11.31 -11.37
C GLU A 277 18.17 11.66 -9.88
N LEU A 278 16.98 11.65 -9.27
CA LEU A 278 16.80 11.97 -7.86
C LEU A 278 17.57 11.00 -6.94
N LEU A 279 17.51 9.69 -7.25
CA LEU A 279 18.24 8.66 -6.48
C LEU A 279 19.74 8.84 -6.60
N LYS A 280 20.24 9.14 -7.80
CA LYS A 280 21.65 9.39 -8.07
C LYS A 280 22.14 10.65 -7.36
N ASP A 281 21.41 11.76 -7.48
CA ASP A 281 21.75 13.03 -6.86
C ASP A 281 21.79 12.96 -5.32
N LYS A 282 20.98 12.07 -4.73
CA LYS A 282 20.96 11.79 -3.29
C LYS A 282 21.98 10.75 -2.85
N GLY A 283 22.72 10.13 -3.79
CA GLY A 283 23.65 9.05 -3.48
C GLY A 283 22.97 7.77 -2.97
N ALA A 284 21.66 7.62 -3.23
CA ALA A 284 20.91 6.44 -2.81
C ALA A 284 21.16 5.22 -3.72
N ILE A 285 21.66 5.45 -4.92
CA ILE A 285 22.11 4.41 -5.86
C ILE A 285 23.51 4.74 -6.36
N PHE A 286 24.28 3.71 -6.63
CA PHE A 286 25.62 3.84 -7.19
C PHE A 286 25.91 2.74 -8.22
N LEU A 287 26.84 3.01 -9.12
CA LEU A 287 27.27 2.04 -10.12
C LEU A 287 28.26 1.06 -9.49
N GLN A 288 27.91 -0.22 -9.44
CA GLN A 288 28.82 -1.24 -8.97
C GLN A 288 29.88 -1.52 -10.05
N THR A 289 31.15 -1.37 -9.69
CA THR A 289 32.27 -1.51 -10.65
C THR A 289 32.97 -2.86 -10.56
N GLU A 290 32.74 -3.62 -9.47
CA GLU A 290 33.41 -4.88 -9.21
C GLU A 290 32.44 -6.00 -8.84
N GLY A 291 32.92 -7.24 -8.87
CA GLY A 291 32.18 -8.43 -8.45
C GLY A 291 31.07 -8.85 -9.44
N LYS A 292 30.11 -9.64 -8.94
CA LYS A 292 29.05 -10.24 -9.74
C LYS A 292 28.03 -9.22 -10.29
N LEU A 293 27.94 -8.05 -9.66
CA LEU A 293 27.01 -6.97 -10.03
C LEU A 293 27.71 -5.85 -10.82
N ALA A 294 28.92 -6.04 -11.29
CA ALA A 294 29.65 -5.05 -12.09
C ALA A 294 28.80 -4.54 -13.26
N GLY A 295 28.74 -3.22 -13.41
CA GLY A 295 27.93 -2.55 -14.43
C GLY A 295 26.46 -2.35 -14.06
N CYS A 296 26.00 -2.86 -12.92
CA CYS A 296 24.64 -2.61 -12.42
C CYS A 296 24.60 -1.34 -11.53
N TRP A 297 23.49 -0.65 -11.57
CA TRP A 297 23.17 0.35 -10.52
C TRP A 297 22.48 -0.36 -9.38
N VAL A 298 23.03 -0.20 -8.19
CA VAL A 298 22.59 -0.90 -6.97
C VAL A 298 22.25 0.08 -5.86
N MET A 299 21.43 -0.37 -4.91
CA MET A 299 21.13 0.30 -3.66
C MET A 299 21.53 -0.60 -2.50
N THR A 300 22.20 -0.05 -1.51
CA THR A 300 22.48 -0.75 -0.25
C THR A 300 21.21 -0.81 0.60
N ILE A 301 20.93 -1.97 1.20
CA ILE A 301 19.82 -2.14 2.14
C ILE A 301 20.43 -2.35 3.52
N ASP A 302 20.15 -1.42 4.45
CA ASP A 302 20.50 -1.55 5.85
C ASP A 302 19.48 -2.46 6.55
N GLU A 303 19.93 -3.46 7.30
CA GLU A 303 19.07 -4.49 7.91
C GLU A 303 18.18 -4.00 9.06
N ASP A 304 18.33 -2.77 9.53
CA ASP A 304 17.59 -2.25 10.69
C ASP A 304 16.14 -1.77 10.41
N GLY A 305 15.59 -1.98 9.21
CA GLY A 305 14.30 -1.37 8.85
C GLY A 305 13.34 -2.14 7.96
N GLY A 306 13.56 -3.37 7.57
CA GLY A 306 12.67 -3.99 6.59
C GLY A 306 12.40 -5.48 6.79
N VAL A 307 11.11 -5.82 6.97
CA VAL A 307 10.62 -7.20 6.86
C VAL A 307 10.89 -7.72 5.44
N PRO A 308 11.46 -8.93 5.26
CA PRO A 308 11.64 -9.51 3.93
C PRO A 308 10.26 -9.74 3.27
N ALA A 309 10.05 -9.21 2.09
CA ALA A 309 8.90 -9.58 1.27
C ALA A 309 9.15 -10.97 0.67
N ASP A 310 8.55 -11.99 1.26
CA ASP A 310 8.38 -13.31 0.63
C ASP A 310 7.39 -13.16 -0.53
N GLY A 311 7.79 -13.55 -1.73
CA GLY A 311 6.85 -13.72 -2.84
C GLY A 311 7.25 -13.21 -4.23
N ALA A 312 8.48 -12.78 -4.47
CA ALA A 312 8.96 -12.54 -5.83
C ALA A 312 9.63 -13.79 -6.37
N GLU A 313 9.17 -14.30 -7.52
CA GLU A 313 9.82 -15.39 -8.25
C GLU A 313 11.33 -15.15 -8.36
N ALA A 314 12.08 -16.09 -7.85
CA ALA A 314 13.49 -16.06 -7.61
C ALA A 314 14.31 -15.72 -8.86
N ALA A 315 14.99 -14.61 -8.86
CA ALA A 315 16.35 -14.61 -9.38
C ALA A 315 17.14 -15.58 -8.49
N ALA A 316 17.80 -16.56 -9.10
CA ALA A 316 18.46 -17.68 -8.44
C ALA A 316 19.22 -17.27 -7.16
N PRO A 317 19.14 -18.07 -6.08
CA PRO A 317 19.77 -17.74 -4.82
C PRO A 317 21.28 -17.60 -5.03
N VAL A 318 21.82 -16.43 -4.68
CA VAL A 318 23.25 -16.29 -4.49
C VAL A 318 23.53 -16.85 -3.10
N GLU A 319 24.16 -18.03 -3.04
CA GLU A 319 24.67 -18.60 -1.78
C GLU A 319 25.60 -17.57 -1.10
N THR A 320 25.16 -17.10 0.06
CA THR A 320 26.00 -16.28 0.94
C THR A 320 26.87 -17.20 1.78
N THR A 321 28.16 -17.20 1.52
CA THR A 321 29.17 -17.65 2.48
C THR A 321 29.41 -16.52 3.49
N ASP A 322 29.51 -16.90 4.76
CA ASP A 322 29.72 -16.06 5.95
C ASP A 322 30.70 -14.88 5.75
N GLY A 323 30.18 -13.68 5.96
CA GLY A 323 30.85 -12.40 6.00
C GLY A 323 29.81 -11.33 5.73
N GLU A 324 29.46 -10.51 6.73
CA GLU A 324 28.48 -9.44 6.66
C GLU A 324 28.87 -8.38 5.60
N GLU A 325 28.56 -8.65 4.33
CA GLU A 325 28.55 -7.61 3.30
C GLU A 325 27.13 -7.02 3.23
N PRO A 326 27.00 -5.69 3.13
CA PRO A 326 25.69 -5.06 2.99
C PRO A 326 25.00 -5.61 1.75
N ARG A 327 23.74 -6.06 1.90
CA ARG A 327 22.96 -6.61 0.79
C ARG A 327 22.67 -5.51 -0.22
N GLU A 328 23.16 -5.68 -1.44
CA GLU A 328 22.92 -4.77 -2.55
C GLU A 328 21.71 -5.26 -3.36
N LYS A 329 20.78 -4.37 -3.65
CA LYS A 329 19.65 -4.64 -4.54
C LYS A 329 19.86 -3.99 -5.89
N VAL A 330 19.76 -4.76 -6.97
CA VAL A 330 19.90 -4.26 -8.34
C VAL A 330 18.66 -3.43 -8.72
N ILE A 331 18.89 -2.19 -9.07
CA ILE A 331 17.88 -1.23 -9.54
C ILE A 331 17.88 -1.16 -11.07
N VAL A 332 19.06 -1.06 -11.67
CA VAL A 332 19.24 -1.13 -13.14
C VAL A 332 20.32 -2.16 -13.45
N ARG A 333 20.02 -3.06 -14.34
CA ARG A 333 20.95 -4.11 -14.79
C ARG A 333 22.04 -3.51 -15.67
N SER A 334 23.16 -4.22 -15.84
CA SER A 334 24.29 -3.81 -16.67
C SER A 334 23.94 -3.56 -18.14
N ASN A 335 22.85 -4.17 -18.64
CA ASN A 335 22.32 -3.93 -19.99
C ASN A 335 21.37 -2.72 -20.09
N GLY A 336 21.21 -1.92 -18.99
CA GLY A 336 20.34 -0.77 -18.93
C GLY A 336 18.86 -1.08 -18.60
N THR A 337 18.50 -2.34 -18.40
CA THR A 337 17.13 -2.72 -18.06
C THR A 337 16.81 -2.33 -16.61
N VAL A 338 15.74 -1.56 -16.42
CA VAL A 338 15.22 -1.20 -15.10
C VAL A 338 14.49 -2.41 -14.51
N THR A 339 14.80 -2.72 -13.24
CA THR A 339 14.08 -3.77 -12.51
C THR A 339 12.70 -3.27 -12.05
N TYR A 340 11.83 -4.20 -11.64
CA TYR A 340 10.52 -3.84 -11.05
C TYR A 340 10.67 -2.87 -9.88
N VAL A 341 11.70 -3.03 -9.05
CA VAL A 341 11.99 -2.14 -7.91
C VAL A 341 12.18 -0.68 -8.35
N GLY A 342 12.84 -0.44 -9.48
CA GLY A 342 13.00 0.91 -10.01
C GLY A 342 11.67 1.54 -10.44
N LYS A 343 10.79 0.75 -11.05
CA LYS A 343 9.44 1.21 -11.46
C LYS A 343 8.60 1.57 -10.22
N ASP A 344 8.61 0.71 -9.19
CA ASP A 344 7.89 0.93 -7.93
C ASP A 344 8.39 2.18 -7.19
N MET A 345 9.71 2.41 -7.18
CA MET A 345 10.29 3.63 -6.60
C MET A 345 9.82 4.89 -7.32
N ALA A 346 9.77 4.89 -8.65
CA ALA A 346 9.29 6.03 -9.41
C ALA A 346 7.82 6.35 -9.10
N TYR A 347 7.00 5.33 -8.98
CA TYR A 347 5.61 5.47 -8.61
C TYR A 347 5.46 5.94 -7.15
N GLN A 348 6.25 5.42 -6.23
CA GLN A 348 6.27 5.86 -4.84
C GLN A 348 6.68 7.33 -4.70
N PHE A 349 7.65 7.79 -5.49
CA PHE A 349 8.05 9.20 -5.52
C PHE A 349 6.92 10.11 -6.01
N TRP A 350 6.14 9.66 -7.00
CA TRP A 350 4.95 10.39 -7.43
C TRP A 350 3.90 10.43 -6.32
N LYS A 351 3.59 9.31 -5.67
CA LYS A 351 2.63 9.27 -4.55
C LYS A 351 2.96 10.25 -3.45
N LEU A 352 4.24 10.41 -3.13
CA LEU A 352 4.73 11.33 -2.10
C LEU A 352 4.98 12.77 -2.62
N GLY A 353 4.71 13.04 -3.89
CA GLY A 353 4.87 14.38 -4.48
C GLY A 353 6.33 14.82 -4.70
N VAL A 354 7.32 13.91 -4.53
CA VAL A 354 8.74 14.23 -4.68
C VAL A 354 9.26 14.07 -6.11
N LEU A 355 8.49 13.44 -6.99
CA LEU A 355 8.91 13.20 -8.38
C LEU A 355 8.96 14.51 -9.20
N GLY A 356 8.11 15.50 -8.90
CA GLY A 356 8.00 16.74 -9.65
C GLY A 356 7.43 16.56 -11.06
N ARG A 357 6.72 15.47 -11.31
CA ARG A 357 5.98 15.13 -12.54
C ARG A 357 4.64 14.55 -12.16
N ASP A 358 3.65 14.68 -13.04
CA ASP A 358 2.32 14.13 -12.85
C ASP A 358 1.86 13.34 -14.07
N PHE A 359 0.85 12.47 -13.86
CA PHE A 359 0.12 11.81 -14.92
C PHE A 359 -0.81 12.79 -15.64
N LYS A 360 -1.36 12.35 -16.75
CA LYS A 360 -2.65 12.82 -17.26
C LYS A 360 -3.70 11.83 -16.79
N TYR A 361 -4.96 12.28 -16.74
CA TYR A 361 -6.05 11.49 -16.19
C TYR A 361 -7.20 11.40 -17.18
N ARG A 362 -7.82 10.23 -17.23
CA ARG A 362 -9.03 9.98 -18.03
C ARG A 362 -10.14 9.39 -17.16
N THR A 363 -11.37 9.55 -17.59
CA THR A 363 -12.49 8.86 -16.97
C THR A 363 -12.45 7.38 -17.38
N PHE A 364 -12.57 6.48 -16.39
CA PHE A 364 -12.60 5.04 -16.64
C PHE A 364 -13.99 4.44 -16.45
N GLY A 365 -14.76 4.97 -15.51
CA GLY A 365 -16.09 4.50 -15.18
C GLY A 365 -16.72 5.30 -14.05
N THR A 366 -17.70 4.67 -13.42
CA THR A 366 -18.41 5.23 -12.27
C THR A 366 -18.20 4.34 -11.06
N ARG A 367 -17.89 4.96 -9.92
CA ARG A 367 -17.71 4.33 -8.63
C ARG A 367 -19.06 3.93 -8.02
N LEU A 368 -19.02 3.13 -6.94
CA LEU A 368 -20.22 2.69 -6.23
C LEU A 368 -21.01 3.85 -5.60
N ASP A 369 -20.36 4.95 -5.28
CA ASP A 369 -20.97 6.17 -4.75
C ASP A 369 -21.48 7.14 -5.83
N GLY A 370 -21.38 6.76 -7.10
CA GLY A 370 -21.80 7.57 -8.24
C GLY A 370 -20.77 8.58 -8.73
N GLN A 371 -19.61 8.70 -8.06
CA GLN A 371 -18.52 9.57 -8.49
C GLN A 371 -17.74 8.93 -9.65
N THR A 372 -16.87 9.74 -10.29
CA THR A 372 -16.01 9.26 -11.38
C THR A 372 -14.93 8.35 -10.84
N LEU A 373 -14.75 7.17 -11.45
CA LEU A 373 -13.54 6.37 -11.35
C LEU A 373 -12.54 6.87 -12.38
N TRP A 374 -11.39 7.33 -11.92
CA TRP A 374 -10.34 7.86 -12.76
C TRP A 374 -9.31 6.79 -13.12
N ALA A 375 -8.63 6.98 -14.22
CA ALA A 375 -7.44 6.22 -14.60
C ALA A 375 -6.35 7.18 -15.07
N THR A 376 -5.09 6.79 -14.87
CA THR A 376 -3.98 7.49 -15.52
C THR A 376 -4.02 7.31 -17.03
N THR A 377 -3.40 8.21 -17.76
CA THR A 377 -3.10 8.07 -19.17
C THR A 377 -1.83 8.85 -19.53
N SER A 378 -1.07 8.34 -20.47
CA SER A 378 0.07 9.06 -21.09
C SER A 378 -0.38 9.86 -22.33
N ARG A 379 -1.60 9.61 -22.81
CA ARG A 379 -2.14 10.16 -24.05
C ARG A 379 -2.83 11.49 -23.80
N ALA A 380 -2.45 12.51 -24.57
CA ALA A 380 -3.02 13.84 -24.42
C ALA A 380 -4.45 13.95 -24.96
N ASP A 381 -4.79 13.13 -25.96
CA ASP A 381 -6.12 13.07 -26.58
C ASP A 381 -7.17 12.39 -25.71
N GLU A 382 -6.75 11.62 -24.69
CA GLU A 382 -7.64 10.99 -23.71
C GLU A 382 -7.78 11.79 -22.41
N ALA A 383 -6.94 12.80 -22.20
CA ALA A 383 -6.90 13.57 -20.96
C ALA A 383 -8.18 14.40 -20.77
N VAL A 384 -8.70 14.38 -19.54
CA VAL A 384 -9.91 15.10 -19.13
C VAL A 384 -9.57 16.10 -18.04
N GLU A 385 -10.02 17.33 -18.22
CA GLU A 385 -9.90 18.42 -17.24
C GLU A 385 -11.28 19.04 -16.94
N PRO A 386 -11.57 19.48 -15.70
CA PRO A 386 -10.72 19.32 -14.51
C PRO A 386 -10.81 17.90 -13.92
N HIS A 387 -9.77 17.51 -13.22
CA HIS A 387 -9.73 16.26 -12.45
C HIS A 387 -9.35 16.54 -10.97
N PRO A 388 -9.61 15.61 -10.03
CA PRO A 388 -9.12 15.71 -8.65
C PRO A 388 -7.59 15.73 -8.59
N SER A 389 -7.04 16.38 -7.54
CA SER A 389 -5.61 16.32 -7.29
C SER A 389 -5.23 14.95 -6.71
N PHE A 390 -4.59 14.11 -7.51
CA PHE A 390 -4.07 12.82 -7.11
C PHE A 390 -2.60 12.93 -6.67
N GLY A 391 -2.09 11.88 -5.99
CA GLY A 391 -0.70 11.90 -5.50
C GLY A 391 -0.45 12.90 -4.37
N ALA A 392 0.81 13.30 -4.20
CA ALA A 392 1.29 14.27 -3.21
C ALA A 392 0.77 14.02 -1.77
N ALA A 393 0.83 12.78 -1.32
CA ALA A 393 0.36 12.35 -0.01
C ALA A 393 1.42 12.55 1.07
N ALA A 394 0.96 12.74 2.31
CA ALA A 394 1.83 12.76 3.49
C ALA A 394 2.26 11.35 3.93
N ALA A 395 1.49 10.33 3.56
CA ALA A 395 1.79 8.93 3.84
C ALA A 395 1.24 8.02 2.75
N THR A 396 1.88 6.87 2.57
CA THR A 396 1.43 5.83 1.64
C THR A 396 1.39 4.47 2.35
N VAL A 397 0.42 3.66 1.98
CA VAL A 397 0.31 2.26 2.40
C VAL A 397 0.09 1.41 1.17
N ASN A 398 0.93 0.41 0.96
CA ASN A 398 0.80 -0.56 -0.12
C ASN A 398 0.42 -1.91 0.51
N VAL A 399 -0.69 -2.49 0.05
CA VAL A 399 -1.10 -3.86 0.44
C VAL A 399 -0.62 -4.80 -0.64
N ILE A 400 0.38 -5.58 -0.32
CA ILE A 400 1.05 -6.53 -1.21
C ILE A 400 0.86 -7.97 -0.76
N ASP A 401 1.08 -8.94 -1.67
CA ASP A 401 1.05 -10.38 -1.40
C ASP A 401 2.22 -10.86 -0.55
#